data_20c52154e3c1f2ba812d048583d30b92
#
_entry.id   20c52154e3c1f2ba812d048583d30b92
#
_cell.length_a   1.000
_cell.length_b   1.000
_cell.length_c   1.000
_cell.angle_alpha   90.00
_cell.angle_beta   90.00
_cell.angle_gamma   90.00
#
_symmetry.space_group_name_H-M   'P 1'
#
loop_
_entity.id
_entity.type
_entity.pdbx_description
1 polymer ?
#
loop_
_entity_poly.entity_id
_entity_poly.type
_entity_poly.pdbx_seq_one_letter_code
_entity_poly.pdbx_strand_id
1 'polypeptide(L)'
;MDLEPIAGPGELLEVSMGPHHPSTHGVFRMDVRLDGERVVRLKPVFGYLHRNHEKIAEKGAYLSAIPYTDRLDYLCSMTNNWGYVLAVEKLAGIAVPERAEYIRVIVAELTRFQNHAGLVGFLLQDMGASGTPLMYAFREREKVLDLFESLSGARMMCNYMRFGGLRVDCSAEWLEEVRQLVGVLPRFLDEF
;
A
#
# COMPACT_ATOMS: atom_id res chain seq x y z
N MET A 1 22.89 -11.52 11.15
CA MET A 1 23.92 -11.94 10.19
C MET A 1 24.96 -10.84 10.18
N ASP A 2 25.98 -10.98 11.00
CA ASP A 2 27.07 -10.01 11.09
C ASP A 2 28.00 -10.29 9.90
N LEU A 3 27.93 -9.42 8.90
CA LEU A 3 28.89 -9.43 7.80
C LEU A 3 30.22 -8.89 8.34
N GLU A 4 31.22 -9.73 8.43
CA GLU A 4 32.58 -9.26 8.72
C GLU A 4 33.04 -8.27 7.64
N PRO A 5 33.71 -7.17 8.01
CA PRO A 5 34.23 -6.23 7.03
C PRO A 5 35.28 -6.94 6.17
N ILE A 6 35.13 -6.89 4.87
CA ILE A 6 36.22 -7.23 3.94
C ILE A 6 37.25 -6.10 4.08
N ALA A 7 38.24 -6.33 4.93
CA ALA A 7 39.24 -5.35 5.32
C ALA A 7 40.14 -4.98 4.13
N GLY A 8 40.01 -3.76 3.67
CA GLY A 8 41.08 -2.97 3.07
C GLY A 8 41.30 -1.72 3.95
N PRO A 9 42.44 -1.06 3.92
CA PRO A 9 42.73 0.12 4.74
C PRO A 9 42.01 1.36 4.17
N GLY A 10 40.67 1.37 4.18
CA GLY A 10 39.84 2.50 3.85
C GLY A 10 38.99 2.85 5.06
N GLU A 11 38.88 4.10 5.41
CA GLU A 11 38.01 4.60 6.45
C GLU A 11 36.56 4.39 5.98
N LEU A 12 35.79 3.53 6.69
CA LEU A 12 34.39 3.28 6.38
C LEU A 12 33.57 4.53 6.70
N LEU A 13 32.85 5.02 5.72
CA LEU A 13 31.94 6.13 5.91
C LEU A 13 30.63 5.64 6.54
N GLU A 14 30.27 6.21 7.70
CA GLU A 14 28.96 5.98 8.32
C GLU A 14 27.99 7.11 7.93
N VAL A 15 26.89 6.77 7.29
CA VAL A 15 25.84 7.71 6.85
C VAL A 15 24.51 7.30 7.45
N SER A 16 23.83 8.24 8.11
CA SER A 16 22.46 8.07 8.54
C SER A 16 21.50 8.69 7.52
N MET A 17 20.78 7.88 6.78
CA MET A 17 19.77 8.30 5.81
C MET A 17 18.40 8.32 6.46
N GLY A 18 17.81 9.49 6.57
CA GLY A 18 16.53 9.71 7.25
C GLY A 18 16.70 10.25 8.69
N PRO A 19 15.61 10.47 9.45
CA PRO A 19 14.21 10.12 9.13
C PRO A 19 13.54 10.94 8.01
N HIS A 20 14.08 12.09 7.64
CA HIS A 20 13.61 12.98 6.58
C HIS A 20 14.61 12.99 5.42
N HIS A 21 14.53 12.00 4.56
CA HIS A 21 15.37 11.91 3.37
C HIS A 21 14.52 11.55 2.15
N PRO A 22 14.69 12.23 0.99
CA PRO A 22 13.87 11.99 -0.21
C PRO A 22 13.88 10.54 -0.69
N SER A 23 15.03 9.86 -0.60
CA SER A 23 15.18 8.47 -1.06
C SER A 23 14.46 7.42 -0.19
N THR A 24 13.93 7.80 0.97
CA THR A 24 13.19 6.87 1.84
C THR A 24 11.69 6.88 1.60
N HIS A 25 11.18 7.75 0.70
CA HIS A 25 9.76 7.92 0.36
C HIS A 25 8.82 8.02 1.58
N GLY A 26 9.28 8.67 2.64
CA GLY A 26 8.56 8.83 3.89
C GLY A 26 9.50 8.87 5.08
N VAL A 27 8.94 8.75 6.29
CA VAL A 27 9.71 8.83 7.53
C VAL A 27 10.33 7.48 7.86
N PHE A 28 11.55 7.27 7.39
CA PHE A 28 12.32 6.06 7.61
C PHE A 28 13.79 6.38 7.79
N ARG A 29 14.49 5.64 8.66
CA ARG A 29 15.93 5.82 8.88
C ARG A 29 16.70 4.54 8.59
N MET A 30 17.79 4.69 7.86
CA MET A 30 18.79 3.64 7.63
C MET A 30 20.16 4.16 8.07
N ASP A 31 20.83 3.42 8.94
CA ASP A 31 22.25 3.64 9.23
C ASP A 31 23.07 2.75 8.29
N VAL A 32 23.85 3.37 7.40
CA VAL A 32 24.57 2.69 6.32
C VAL A 32 26.08 2.87 6.53
N ARG A 33 26.85 1.79 6.39
CA ARG A 33 28.31 1.83 6.29
C ARG A 33 28.74 1.60 4.87
N LEU A 34 29.55 2.50 4.36
CA LEU A 34 30.03 2.49 2.99
C LEU A 34 31.56 2.34 2.94
N ASP A 35 32.02 1.55 1.98
CA ASP A 35 33.40 1.52 1.50
C ASP A 35 33.41 2.12 0.09
N GLY A 36 33.74 3.40 -0.02
CA GLY A 36 33.47 4.17 -1.22
C GLY A 36 31.96 4.21 -1.51
N GLU A 37 31.54 3.71 -2.67
CA GLU A 37 30.12 3.59 -3.06
C GLU A 37 29.49 2.22 -2.72
N ARG A 38 30.28 1.31 -2.14
CA ARG A 38 29.81 -0.02 -1.80
C ARG A 38 29.18 -0.05 -0.43
N VAL A 39 27.94 -0.54 -0.34
CA VAL A 39 27.27 -0.78 0.95
C VAL A 39 27.89 -2.01 1.62
N VAL A 40 28.56 -1.81 2.77
CA VAL A 40 29.15 -2.86 3.58
C VAL A 40 28.15 -3.35 4.63
N ARG A 41 27.42 -2.43 5.25
CA ARG A 41 26.40 -2.74 6.26
C ARG A 41 25.23 -1.79 6.16
N LEU A 42 24.01 -2.32 6.37
CA LEU A 42 22.80 -1.54 6.48
C LEU A 42 22.05 -1.96 7.76
N LYS A 43 21.66 -0.98 8.56
CA LYS A 43 20.82 -1.17 9.75
C LYS A 43 19.57 -0.32 9.63
N PRO A 44 18.39 -0.92 9.38
CA PRO A 44 17.13 -0.20 9.41
C PRO A 44 16.77 0.17 10.86
N VAL A 45 16.21 1.36 11.05
CA VAL A 45 15.73 1.87 12.33
C VAL A 45 14.24 2.11 12.24
N PHE A 46 13.46 1.25 12.89
CA PHE A 46 12.01 1.30 12.90
C PHE A 46 11.47 2.10 14.08
N GLY A 47 10.20 2.51 13.99
CA GLY A 47 9.47 3.15 15.07
C GLY A 47 8.97 4.56 14.80
N TYR A 48 9.50 5.27 13.79
CA TYR A 48 9.08 6.64 13.49
C TYR A 48 7.60 6.75 13.07
N LEU A 49 7.05 5.71 12.46
CA LEU A 49 5.64 5.61 12.05
C LEU A 49 4.79 4.76 13.00
N HIS A 50 5.32 4.36 14.15
CA HIS A 50 4.56 3.60 15.14
C HIS A 50 3.50 4.50 15.80
N ARG A 51 2.22 4.18 15.59
CA ARG A 51 1.06 4.94 16.08
C ARG A 51 0.18 4.15 17.04
N ASN A 52 0.72 3.09 17.63
CA ASN A 52 0.06 2.32 18.68
C ASN A 52 -1.29 1.68 18.27
N HIS A 53 -1.42 1.28 16.99
CA HIS A 53 -2.67 0.75 16.42
C HIS A 53 -3.19 -0.47 17.19
N GLU A 54 -2.31 -1.39 17.56
CA GLU A 54 -2.67 -2.61 18.30
C GLU A 54 -3.30 -2.26 19.65
N LYS A 55 -2.68 -1.33 20.38
CA LYS A 55 -3.16 -0.91 21.70
C LYS A 55 -4.46 -0.11 21.64
N ILE A 56 -4.67 0.63 20.56
CA ILE A 56 -5.94 1.32 20.30
C ILE A 56 -7.05 0.30 20.00
N ALA A 57 -6.73 -0.72 19.19
CA ALA A 57 -7.69 -1.78 18.86
C ALA A 57 -8.14 -2.58 20.11
N GLU A 58 -7.22 -2.86 21.05
CA GLU A 58 -7.55 -3.53 22.31
C GLU A 58 -8.53 -2.74 23.19
N LYS A 59 -8.55 -1.41 23.08
CA LYS A 59 -9.40 -0.54 23.91
C LYS A 59 -10.81 -0.35 23.37
N GLY A 60 -11.02 -0.69 22.10
CA GLY A 60 -12.27 -0.45 21.37
C GLY A 60 -13.04 -1.70 21.02
N ALA A 61 -14.20 -1.49 20.39
CA ALA A 61 -14.92 -2.58 19.75
C ALA A 61 -14.25 -2.94 18.41
N TYR A 62 -14.40 -4.19 17.94
CA TYR A 62 -13.87 -4.62 16.65
C TYR A 62 -14.25 -3.68 15.50
N LEU A 63 -15.48 -3.20 15.48
CA LEU A 63 -15.95 -2.27 14.44
C LEU A 63 -15.18 -0.94 14.45
N SER A 64 -14.81 -0.43 15.61
CA SER A 64 -14.06 0.84 15.73
C SER A 64 -12.60 0.71 15.31
N ALA A 65 -12.06 -0.50 15.19
CA ALA A 65 -10.71 -0.74 14.73
C ALA A 65 -10.57 -0.73 13.19
N ILE A 66 -11.66 -0.96 12.44
CA ILE A 66 -11.64 -0.99 10.97
C ILE A 66 -10.99 0.26 10.35
N PRO A 67 -11.36 1.50 10.72
CA PRO A 67 -10.75 2.70 10.13
C PRO A 67 -9.24 2.83 10.36
N TYR A 68 -8.72 2.23 11.43
CA TYR A 68 -7.27 2.25 11.69
C TYR A 68 -6.51 1.33 10.74
N THR A 69 -7.14 0.25 10.28
CA THR A 69 -6.50 -0.69 9.35
C THR A 69 -6.25 -0.09 7.98
N ASP A 70 -7.08 0.87 7.52
CA ASP A 70 -6.84 1.65 6.29
C ASP A 70 -5.45 2.31 6.27
N ARG A 71 -4.94 2.66 7.45
CA ARG A 71 -3.74 3.47 7.64
C ARG A 71 -2.50 2.66 7.95
N LEU A 72 -2.57 1.34 7.91
CA LEU A 72 -1.40 0.45 8.06
C LEU A 72 -0.51 0.58 6.83
N ASP A 73 -1.01 0.17 5.69
CA ASP A 73 -0.48 0.49 4.38
C ASP A 73 -1.53 1.35 3.65
N TYR A 74 -1.33 2.67 3.67
CA TYR A 74 -2.32 3.61 3.16
C TYR A 74 -2.44 3.62 1.63
N LEU A 75 -1.55 2.93 0.91
CA LEU A 75 -1.71 2.68 -0.53
C LEU A 75 -2.63 1.48 -0.80
N CYS A 76 -2.77 0.56 0.18
CA CYS A 76 -3.55 -0.67 0.09
C CYS A 76 -4.72 -0.71 1.08
N SER A 77 -5.40 0.40 1.32
CA SER A 77 -6.43 0.53 2.35
C SER A 77 -7.54 -0.53 2.28
N MET A 78 -8.05 -0.82 1.07
CA MET A 78 -9.13 -1.80 0.88
C MET A 78 -8.71 -3.21 1.28
N THR A 79 -7.49 -3.63 0.94
CA THR A 79 -6.97 -4.96 1.29
C THR A 79 -6.62 -5.08 2.75
N ASN A 80 -6.13 -4.02 3.39
CA ASN A 80 -5.91 -3.97 4.85
C ASN A 80 -7.22 -4.15 5.61
N ASN A 81 -8.27 -3.40 5.22
CA ASN A 81 -9.60 -3.56 5.78
C ASN A 81 -10.10 -5.01 5.61
N TRP A 82 -9.98 -5.55 4.40
CA TRP A 82 -10.46 -6.89 4.10
C TRP A 82 -9.76 -7.95 4.94
N GLY A 83 -8.44 -7.90 5.04
CA GLY A 83 -7.67 -8.82 5.87
C GLY A 83 -8.13 -8.84 7.34
N TYR A 84 -8.37 -7.66 7.93
CA TYR A 84 -8.89 -7.56 9.29
C TYR A 84 -10.31 -8.09 9.41
N VAL A 85 -11.19 -7.70 8.49
CA VAL A 85 -12.60 -8.12 8.48
C VAL A 85 -12.71 -9.64 8.33
N LEU A 86 -11.95 -10.27 7.42
CA LEU A 86 -11.90 -11.72 7.25
C LEU A 86 -11.47 -12.45 8.53
N ALA A 87 -10.49 -11.91 9.25
CA ALA A 87 -10.02 -12.52 10.50
C ALA A 87 -11.13 -12.52 11.56
N VAL A 88 -11.85 -11.41 11.70
CA VAL A 88 -12.96 -11.28 12.67
C VAL A 88 -14.17 -12.13 12.24
N GLU A 89 -14.51 -12.14 10.96
CA GLU A 89 -15.59 -12.97 10.41
C GLU A 89 -15.34 -14.46 10.68
N LYS A 90 -14.10 -14.92 10.42
CA LYS A 90 -13.71 -16.29 10.71
C LYS A 90 -13.79 -16.62 12.20
N LEU A 91 -13.36 -15.69 13.06
CA LEU A 91 -13.42 -15.87 14.51
C LEU A 91 -14.85 -15.93 15.03
N ALA A 92 -15.73 -15.09 14.51
CA ALA A 92 -17.12 -14.98 14.94
C ALA A 92 -18.10 -15.89 14.19
N GLY A 93 -17.65 -16.60 13.15
CA GLY A 93 -18.51 -17.46 12.32
C GLY A 93 -19.53 -16.67 11.49
N ILE A 94 -19.19 -15.45 11.07
CA ILE A 94 -20.10 -14.58 10.32
C ILE A 94 -20.05 -14.98 8.83
N ALA A 95 -21.22 -15.31 8.27
CA ALA A 95 -21.36 -15.56 6.83
C ALA A 95 -21.46 -14.25 6.05
N VAL A 96 -20.88 -14.24 4.85
CA VAL A 96 -20.89 -13.10 3.94
C VAL A 96 -21.70 -13.44 2.69
N PRO A 97 -22.57 -12.55 2.18
CA PRO A 97 -23.28 -12.76 0.93
C PRO A 97 -22.30 -12.87 -0.26
N GLU A 98 -22.59 -13.79 -1.19
CA GLU A 98 -21.75 -14.03 -2.37
C GLU A 98 -21.47 -12.75 -3.18
N ARG A 99 -22.49 -11.90 -3.37
CA ARG A 99 -22.33 -10.61 -4.06
C ARG A 99 -21.28 -9.71 -3.38
N ALA A 100 -21.27 -9.66 -2.05
CA ALA A 100 -20.31 -8.86 -1.30
C ALA A 100 -18.88 -9.42 -1.46
N GLU A 101 -18.72 -10.75 -1.51
CA GLU A 101 -17.42 -11.39 -1.77
C GLU A 101 -16.87 -11.01 -3.15
N TYR A 102 -17.70 -11.04 -4.21
CA TYR A 102 -17.27 -10.63 -5.54
C TYR A 102 -16.83 -9.15 -5.56
N ILE A 103 -17.57 -8.26 -4.92
CA ILE A 103 -17.20 -6.84 -4.87
C ILE A 103 -15.90 -6.66 -4.08
N ARG A 104 -15.71 -7.38 -2.98
CA ARG A 104 -14.47 -7.36 -2.19
C ARG A 104 -13.26 -7.75 -3.06
N VAL A 105 -13.40 -8.80 -3.86
CA VAL A 105 -12.34 -9.23 -4.79
C VAL A 105 -12.06 -8.15 -5.83
N ILE A 106 -13.09 -7.57 -6.44
CA ILE A 106 -12.92 -6.51 -7.45
C ILE A 106 -12.11 -5.34 -6.85
N VAL A 107 -12.52 -4.81 -5.71
CA VAL A 107 -11.83 -3.66 -5.11
C VAL A 107 -10.44 -4.00 -4.60
N ALA A 108 -10.20 -5.25 -4.16
CA ALA A 108 -8.89 -5.71 -3.76
C ALA A 108 -7.93 -5.81 -4.97
N GLU A 109 -8.41 -6.32 -6.11
CA GLU A 109 -7.61 -6.38 -7.33
C GLU A 109 -7.32 -4.98 -7.91
N LEU A 110 -8.28 -4.08 -7.91
CA LEU A 110 -8.05 -2.68 -8.26
C LEU A 110 -7.03 -2.02 -7.33
N THR A 111 -7.10 -2.30 -6.02
CA THR A 111 -6.13 -1.84 -5.02
C THR A 111 -4.73 -2.37 -5.34
N ARG A 112 -4.63 -3.67 -5.67
CA ARG A 112 -3.35 -4.29 -6.04
C ARG A 112 -2.77 -3.67 -7.32
N PHE A 113 -3.59 -3.47 -8.34
CA PHE A 113 -3.16 -2.84 -9.57
C PHE A 113 -2.58 -1.44 -9.31
N GLN A 114 -3.34 -0.56 -8.65
CA GLN A 114 -2.89 0.82 -8.41
C GLN A 114 -1.64 0.90 -7.52
N ASN A 115 -1.50 -0.02 -6.57
CA ASN A 115 -0.32 -0.09 -5.72
C ASN A 115 0.91 -0.58 -6.49
N HIS A 116 0.78 -1.63 -7.30
CA HIS A 116 1.88 -2.16 -8.09
C HIS A 116 2.35 -1.16 -9.15
N ALA A 117 1.42 -0.49 -9.84
CA ALA A 117 1.77 0.57 -10.79
C ALA A 117 2.56 1.69 -10.09
N GLY A 118 2.11 2.15 -8.92
CA GLY A 118 2.83 3.12 -8.11
C GLY A 118 4.21 2.64 -7.67
N LEU A 119 4.31 1.40 -7.15
CA LEU A 119 5.56 0.79 -6.72
C LEU A 119 6.59 0.74 -7.85
N VAL A 120 6.20 0.22 -9.03
CA VAL A 120 7.11 0.12 -10.18
C VAL A 120 7.51 1.51 -10.67
N GLY A 121 6.57 2.48 -10.69
CA GLY A 121 6.85 3.86 -11.05
C GLY A 121 7.90 4.50 -10.13
N PHE A 122 7.79 4.33 -8.82
CA PHE A 122 8.79 4.81 -7.85
C PHE A 122 10.12 4.09 -8.01
N LEU A 123 10.12 2.76 -8.18
CA LEU A 123 11.34 1.99 -8.37
C LEU A 123 12.11 2.48 -9.60
N LEU A 124 11.44 2.65 -10.75
CA LEU A 124 12.07 3.15 -11.97
C LEU A 124 12.58 4.58 -11.80
N GLN A 125 11.85 5.43 -11.06
CA GLN A 125 12.31 6.78 -10.72
C GLN A 125 13.63 6.74 -9.92
N ASP A 126 13.71 5.88 -8.91
CA ASP A 126 14.92 5.71 -8.09
C ASP A 126 16.09 5.13 -8.88
N MET A 127 15.81 4.29 -9.88
CA MET A 127 16.81 3.76 -10.81
C MET A 127 17.28 4.78 -11.87
N GLY A 128 16.75 6.00 -11.84
CA GLY A 128 17.15 7.10 -12.70
C GLY A 128 16.30 7.31 -13.96
N ALA A 129 15.18 6.60 -14.10
CA ALA A 129 14.20 6.86 -15.15
C ALA A 129 13.44 8.17 -14.82
N SER A 130 13.90 9.28 -15.40
CA SER A 130 13.46 10.62 -15.06
C SER A 130 11.96 10.86 -15.32
N GLY A 131 11.16 10.74 -14.26
CA GLY A 131 9.79 11.22 -14.15
C GLY A 131 8.71 10.47 -14.95
N THR A 132 9.00 10.01 -16.14
CA THR A 132 7.99 9.53 -17.10
C THR A 132 7.24 8.27 -16.64
N PRO A 133 7.89 7.19 -16.19
CA PRO A 133 7.16 5.99 -15.73
C PRO A 133 6.27 6.29 -14.53
N LEU A 134 6.75 7.09 -13.58
CA LEU A 134 5.97 7.48 -12.41
C LEU A 134 4.72 8.29 -12.81
N MET A 135 4.84 9.20 -13.76
CA MET A 135 3.72 9.99 -14.27
C MET A 135 2.66 9.11 -14.95
N TYR A 136 3.07 8.14 -15.76
CA TYR A 136 2.14 7.18 -16.38
C TYR A 136 1.44 6.30 -15.35
N ALA A 137 2.18 5.80 -14.37
CA ALA A 137 1.61 5.02 -13.28
C ALA A 137 0.54 5.80 -12.51
N PHE A 138 0.82 7.05 -12.18
CA PHE A 138 -0.12 7.90 -11.44
C PHE A 138 -1.33 8.32 -12.28
N ARG A 139 -1.17 8.52 -13.60
CA ARG A 139 -2.30 8.77 -14.51
C ARG A 139 -3.33 7.64 -14.46
N GLU A 140 -2.90 6.40 -14.48
CA GLU A 140 -3.81 5.25 -14.42
C GLU A 140 -4.31 4.99 -13.01
N ARG A 141 -3.48 5.26 -12.00
CA ARG A 141 -3.87 5.19 -10.60
C ARG A 141 -5.04 6.13 -10.28
N GLU A 142 -5.06 7.34 -10.82
CA GLU A 142 -6.15 8.30 -10.60
C GLU A 142 -7.51 7.72 -11.00
N LYS A 143 -7.60 7.00 -12.11
CA LYS A 143 -8.85 6.34 -12.54
C LYS A 143 -9.38 5.34 -11.52
N VAL A 144 -8.49 4.60 -10.85
CA VAL A 144 -8.86 3.68 -9.77
C VAL A 144 -9.32 4.45 -8.53
N LEU A 145 -8.64 5.55 -8.20
CA LEU A 145 -9.03 6.39 -7.06
C LEU A 145 -10.39 7.06 -7.27
N ASP A 146 -10.74 7.45 -8.48
CA ASP A 146 -12.06 7.98 -8.82
C ASP A 146 -13.16 6.93 -8.64
N LEU A 147 -12.90 5.67 -9.04
CA LEU A 147 -13.78 4.54 -8.75
C LEU A 147 -13.95 4.29 -7.24
N PHE A 148 -12.88 4.44 -6.46
CA PHE A 148 -12.96 4.28 -5.00
C PHE A 148 -13.73 5.41 -4.35
N GLU A 149 -13.56 6.64 -4.83
CA GLU A 149 -14.30 7.80 -4.33
C GLU A 149 -15.79 7.68 -4.62
N SER A 150 -16.16 7.31 -5.83
CA SER A 150 -17.57 7.11 -6.22
C SER A 150 -18.24 5.98 -5.42
N LEU A 151 -17.49 4.92 -5.07
CA LEU A 151 -17.99 3.78 -4.31
C LEU A 151 -18.05 4.04 -2.79
N SER A 152 -17.01 4.65 -2.24
CA SER A 152 -16.84 4.74 -0.78
C SER A 152 -16.92 6.16 -0.23
N GLY A 153 -16.88 7.17 -1.08
CA GLY A 153 -16.80 8.59 -0.68
C GLY A 153 -15.39 9.03 -0.30
N ALA A 154 -14.37 8.17 -0.49
CA ALA A 154 -12.98 8.50 -0.18
C ALA A 154 -12.03 7.87 -1.20
N ARG A 155 -10.99 8.61 -1.59
CA ARG A 155 -10.00 8.18 -2.58
C ARG A 155 -9.03 7.12 -2.05
N MET A 156 -8.62 7.24 -0.80
CA MET A 156 -7.57 6.39 -0.21
C MET A 156 -8.01 5.69 1.07
N MET A 157 -8.52 6.41 2.07
CA MET A 157 -8.97 5.84 3.34
C MET A 157 -10.45 5.48 3.26
N CYS A 158 -10.74 4.43 2.50
CA CYS A 158 -12.10 4.12 2.03
C CYS A 158 -13.03 3.59 3.13
N ASN A 159 -12.47 2.90 4.14
CA ASN A 159 -13.24 2.33 5.24
C ASN A 159 -14.52 1.62 4.75
N TYR A 160 -14.36 0.77 3.73
CA TYR A 160 -15.46 0.24 2.94
C TYR A 160 -15.94 -1.14 3.42
N MET A 161 -15.02 -2.00 3.86
CA MET A 161 -15.35 -3.35 4.33
C MET A 161 -16.11 -3.31 5.65
N ARG A 162 -17.05 -4.23 5.84
CA ARG A 162 -17.81 -4.42 7.09
C ARG A 162 -17.93 -5.89 7.40
N PHE A 163 -18.09 -6.23 8.67
CA PHE A 163 -18.38 -7.60 9.07
C PHE A 163 -19.70 -8.05 8.47
N GLY A 164 -19.68 -9.18 7.77
CA GLY A 164 -20.83 -9.72 7.05
C GLY A 164 -21.12 -9.06 5.70
N GLY A 165 -20.23 -8.17 5.18
CA GLY A 165 -20.42 -7.55 3.88
C GLY A 165 -19.65 -6.26 3.63
N LEU A 166 -20.33 -5.26 3.12
CA LEU A 166 -19.80 -3.98 2.69
C LEU A 166 -20.60 -2.83 3.34
N ARG A 167 -20.01 -1.63 3.36
CA ARG A 167 -20.67 -0.44 3.87
C ARG A 167 -21.87 -0.02 3.00
N VAL A 168 -21.73 -0.16 1.70
CA VAL A 168 -22.73 0.17 0.68
C VAL A 168 -22.53 -0.74 -0.51
N ASP A 169 -23.61 -1.10 -1.21
CA ASP A 169 -23.53 -1.87 -2.46
C ASP A 169 -23.04 -1.00 -3.61
N CYS A 170 -22.48 -1.62 -4.65
CA CYS A 170 -22.10 -0.92 -5.87
C CYS A 170 -23.29 -0.86 -6.85
N SER A 171 -23.38 0.24 -7.61
CA SER A 171 -24.36 0.39 -8.68
C SER A 171 -23.96 -0.39 -9.95
N ALA A 172 -24.91 -0.57 -10.86
CA ALA A 172 -24.63 -1.16 -12.17
C ALA A 172 -23.70 -0.27 -13.02
N GLU A 173 -23.86 1.03 -12.90
CA GLU A 173 -23.02 2.03 -13.57
C GLU A 173 -21.57 1.92 -13.10
N TRP A 174 -21.34 1.80 -11.80
CA TRP A 174 -20.00 1.61 -11.25
C TRP A 174 -19.33 0.33 -11.78
N LEU A 175 -20.07 -0.77 -11.88
CA LEU A 175 -19.54 -2.01 -12.47
C LEU A 175 -19.18 -1.86 -13.94
N GLU A 176 -19.94 -1.05 -14.68
CA GLU A 176 -19.61 -0.74 -16.08
C GLU A 176 -18.35 0.11 -16.21
N GLU A 177 -18.19 1.12 -15.36
CA GLU A 177 -16.95 1.92 -15.29
C GLU A 177 -15.73 1.03 -14.97
N VAL A 178 -15.87 0.08 -14.04
CA VAL A 178 -14.80 -0.92 -13.76
C VAL A 178 -14.49 -1.75 -15.00
N ARG A 179 -15.50 -2.23 -15.75
CA ARG A 179 -15.27 -3.00 -16.99
C ARG A 179 -14.53 -2.18 -18.05
N GLN A 180 -14.89 -0.92 -18.20
CA GLN A 180 -14.22 -0.01 -19.13
C GLN A 180 -12.75 0.19 -18.72
N LEU A 181 -12.49 0.44 -17.45
CA LEU A 181 -11.12 0.55 -16.94
C LEU A 181 -10.31 -0.73 -17.20
N VAL A 182 -10.84 -1.89 -16.80
CA VAL A 182 -10.17 -3.20 -17.00
C VAL A 182 -9.87 -3.46 -18.48
N GLY A 183 -10.75 -3.01 -19.39
CA GLY A 183 -10.54 -3.16 -20.83
C GLY A 183 -9.34 -2.38 -21.39
N VAL A 184 -8.91 -1.30 -20.74
CA VAL A 184 -7.76 -0.49 -21.17
C VAL A 184 -6.47 -0.82 -20.45
N LEU A 185 -6.52 -1.54 -19.33
CA LEU A 185 -5.33 -1.87 -18.53
C LEU A 185 -4.26 -2.68 -19.28
N PRO A 186 -4.59 -3.67 -20.14
CA PRO A 186 -3.56 -4.41 -20.87
C PRO A 186 -2.69 -3.49 -21.74
N ARG A 187 -3.31 -2.54 -22.44
CA ARG A 187 -2.58 -1.57 -23.24
C ARG A 187 -1.65 -0.70 -22.38
N PHE A 188 -2.11 -0.27 -21.22
CA PHE A 188 -1.27 0.49 -20.29
C PHE A 188 -0.05 -0.35 -19.84
N LEU A 189 -0.25 -1.63 -19.53
CA LEU A 189 0.84 -2.51 -19.11
C LEU A 189 1.87 -2.73 -20.24
N ASP A 190 1.44 -2.71 -21.51
CA ASP A 190 2.35 -2.81 -22.66
C ASP A 190 3.11 -1.49 -22.90
N GLU A 191 2.54 -0.35 -22.52
CA GLU A 191 3.17 0.99 -22.63
C GLU A 191 4.12 1.30 -21.46
N PHE A 192 3.92 0.62 -20.30
CA PHE A 192 4.63 0.87 -19.04
C PHE A 192 5.87 -0.01 -18.88
#